data_0a37e937fa359f23c7cfe24da89d40a4
#
_entry.id   0a37e937fa359f23c7cfe24da89d40a4
#
_cell.length_a   1.000
_cell.length_b   1.000
_cell.length_c   1.000
_cell.angle_alpha   90.00
_cell.angle_beta   90.00
_cell.angle_gamma   90.00
#
_symmetry.space_group_name_H-M   'P 1'
#
loop_
_entity.id
_entity.type
_entity.pdbx_description
1 polymer ?
#
loop_
_entity_poly.entity_id
_entity_poly.type
_entity_poly.pdbx_seq_one_letter_code
_entity_poly.pdbx_strand_id
1 'polypeptide(L)'
;MQKICSADLVKVSKKLEEFMQYCQKLKAQDTYLIVNRKSPMLAEATHTAAENCGLNVKEIDLKANKPYKNFPSKLIKLLRQETPKAGIGLFDYHQNPEWNLTEVGARIELLHQTIEQVPISWAHSPGITIDMALNGPIQCDYKKMAFDAEHILQQLQNLKKLRITAPGGTDIEVEVGKHVKFDTDCIIVPPGVYGTPGKFGNLPVGEVWSQKGRVINVVNRETGNEESQHYPMKQVANGRLVCDVTAGGYKGKINPEKPIIAQFINGFLVDLKCEDRNLDSIKEDIITSQKKYGLPSVLEEVGIGLNEKARITGNMLEDEKIRGTCHLAIGNVRCHVDLLVNKPAITVYYNNGTTKEVIRNGTFIL
;
A
#
# COMPACT_ATOMS: atom_id res chain seq x y z
N MET A 1 9.11 26.93 -6.12
CA MET A 1 9.83 25.85 -5.41
C MET A 1 10.23 26.39 -4.04
N GLN A 2 9.76 25.74 -2.97
CA GLN A 2 10.17 26.06 -1.61
C GLN A 2 11.66 25.82 -1.45
N LYS A 3 12.42 26.82 -0.98
CA LYS A 3 13.86 26.65 -0.71
C LYS A 3 13.99 25.74 0.51
N ILE A 4 14.48 24.53 0.31
CA ILE A 4 14.77 23.56 1.38
C ILE A 4 16.03 24.04 2.10
N CYS A 5 15.98 24.16 3.40
CA CYS A 5 17.13 24.57 4.22
C CYS A 5 17.77 23.35 4.92
N SER A 6 18.96 23.56 5.46
CA SER A 6 19.67 22.50 6.22
C SER A 6 18.87 21.99 7.44
N ALA A 7 18.07 22.85 8.07
CA ALA A 7 17.22 22.47 9.18
C ALA A 7 16.09 21.50 8.76
N ASP A 8 15.54 21.68 7.55
CA ASP A 8 14.53 20.78 6.98
C ASP A 8 15.12 19.40 6.74
N LEU A 9 16.34 19.34 6.20
CA LEU A 9 17.05 18.08 5.97
C LEU A 9 17.25 17.32 7.29
N VAL A 10 17.76 18.00 8.32
CA VAL A 10 17.96 17.42 9.65
C VAL A 10 16.67 16.92 10.26
N LYS A 11 15.57 17.69 10.12
CA LYS A 11 14.24 17.31 10.60
C LYS A 11 13.75 16.01 9.96
N VAL A 12 13.88 15.90 8.63
CA VAL A 12 13.45 14.71 7.89
C VAL A 12 14.35 13.52 8.21
N SER A 13 15.68 13.71 8.26
CA SER A 13 16.62 12.63 8.59
C SER A 13 16.31 12.00 9.95
N LYS A 14 16.04 12.78 10.99
CA LYS A 14 15.67 12.27 12.31
C LYS A 14 14.43 11.38 12.27
N LYS A 15 13.43 11.73 11.47
CA LYS A 15 12.22 10.92 11.32
C LYS A 15 12.48 9.62 10.52
N LEU A 16 13.37 9.67 9.56
CA LEU A 16 13.80 8.48 8.83
C LEU A 16 14.68 7.55 9.70
N GLU A 17 15.46 8.08 10.63
CA GLU A 17 16.14 7.28 11.67
C GLU A 17 15.12 6.50 12.51
N GLU A 18 14.07 7.17 13.03
CA GLU A 18 12.97 6.52 13.75
C GLU A 18 12.30 5.43 12.90
N PHE A 19 12.03 5.70 11.62
CA PHE A 19 11.47 4.73 10.68
C PHE A 19 12.38 3.48 10.56
N MET A 20 13.67 3.67 10.34
CA MET A 20 14.64 2.58 10.23
C MET A 20 14.72 1.75 11.52
N GLN A 21 14.67 2.42 12.68
CA GLN A 21 14.74 1.78 13.98
C GLN A 21 13.46 1.03 14.36
N TYR A 22 12.29 1.66 14.22
CA TYR A 22 11.02 1.11 14.71
C TYR A 22 10.27 0.28 13.68
N CYS A 23 10.26 0.69 12.41
CA CYS A 23 9.53 -0.03 11.37
C CYS A 23 10.37 -1.09 10.69
N GLN A 24 11.63 -0.80 10.34
CA GLN A 24 12.53 -1.77 9.69
C GLN A 24 13.39 -2.56 10.68
N LYS A 25 13.46 -2.13 11.94
CA LYS A 25 14.24 -2.76 13.05
C LYS A 25 15.69 -3.05 12.67
N LEU A 26 16.35 -2.08 12.01
CA LEU A 26 17.72 -2.20 11.53
C LEU A 26 18.72 -2.06 12.68
N LYS A 27 19.89 -2.68 12.50
CA LYS A 27 21.00 -2.63 13.43
C LYS A 27 22.22 -2.03 12.74
N ALA A 28 23.11 -1.43 13.51
CA ALA A 28 24.40 -0.97 12.99
C ALA A 28 25.09 -2.08 12.17
N GLN A 29 25.74 -1.69 11.08
CA GLN A 29 26.39 -2.55 10.09
C GLN A 29 25.46 -3.31 9.13
N ASP A 30 24.11 -3.24 9.29
CA ASP A 30 23.22 -3.75 8.25
C ASP A 30 23.40 -2.97 6.95
N THR A 31 23.35 -3.64 5.81
CA THR A 31 23.42 -2.97 4.50
C THR A 31 22.06 -2.40 4.12
N TYR A 32 22.04 -1.10 3.81
CA TYR A 32 20.84 -0.35 3.39
C TYR A 32 20.98 0.14 1.96
N LEU A 33 19.97 -0.16 1.14
CA LEU A 33 19.96 0.23 -0.26
C LEU A 33 19.00 1.40 -0.49
N ILE A 34 19.50 2.50 -1.02
CA ILE A 34 18.71 3.64 -1.46
C ILE A 34 18.62 3.64 -2.98
N VAL A 35 17.41 3.51 -3.51
CA VAL A 35 17.15 3.62 -4.94
C VAL A 35 16.41 4.92 -5.19
N ASN A 36 17.13 5.91 -5.69
CA ASN A 36 16.59 7.25 -5.92
C ASN A 36 16.32 7.48 -7.41
N ARG A 37 15.25 8.19 -7.70
CA ARG A 37 14.93 8.58 -9.05
C ARG A 37 14.57 10.05 -9.22
N LYS A 38 13.75 10.63 -8.32
CA LYS A 38 13.21 11.97 -8.50
C LYS A 38 13.22 12.85 -7.24
N SER A 39 13.75 12.38 -6.13
CA SER A 39 13.71 13.11 -4.87
C SER A 39 15.09 13.25 -4.25
N PRO A 40 15.99 14.08 -4.82
CA PRO A 40 17.37 14.23 -4.32
C PRO A 40 17.43 14.58 -2.83
N MET A 41 16.57 15.48 -2.36
CA MET A 41 16.52 15.86 -0.94
C MET A 41 16.11 14.69 -0.04
N LEU A 42 15.12 13.90 -0.46
CA LEU A 42 14.70 12.73 0.32
C LEU A 42 15.78 11.64 0.30
N ALA A 43 16.49 11.48 -0.80
CA ALA A 43 17.63 10.58 -0.88
C ALA A 43 18.74 11.02 0.07
N GLU A 44 19.10 12.29 0.08
CA GLU A 44 20.09 12.87 0.98
C GLU A 44 19.68 12.72 2.45
N ALA A 45 18.42 13.03 2.80
CA ALA A 45 17.89 12.82 4.14
C ALA A 45 17.92 11.35 4.56
N THR A 46 17.60 10.45 3.64
CA THR A 46 17.62 9.00 3.88
C THR A 46 19.05 8.50 4.06
N HIS A 47 19.99 8.99 3.26
CA HIS A 47 21.41 8.67 3.36
C HIS A 47 21.95 9.09 4.73
N THR A 48 21.74 10.36 5.11
CA THR A 48 22.14 10.88 6.43
C THR A 48 21.52 10.07 7.57
N ALA A 49 20.23 9.73 7.48
CA ALA A 49 19.58 8.91 8.51
C ALA A 49 20.21 7.52 8.63
N ALA A 50 20.51 6.88 7.50
CA ALA A 50 21.13 5.57 7.50
C ALA A 50 22.55 5.59 8.07
N GLU A 51 23.35 6.61 7.74
CA GLU A 51 24.68 6.81 8.34
C GLU A 51 24.61 7.04 9.86
N ASN A 52 23.66 7.86 10.32
CA ASN A 52 23.44 8.11 11.75
C ASN A 52 23.01 6.84 12.50
N CYS A 53 22.32 5.93 11.84
CA CYS A 53 22.00 4.59 12.36
C CYS A 53 23.19 3.61 12.29
N GLY A 54 24.33 4.00 11.76
CA GLY A 54 25.52 3.16 11.59
C GLY A 54 25.38 2.09 10.51
N LEU A 55 24.51 2.32 9.51
CA LEU A 55 24.26 1.38 8.42
C LEU A 55 25.33 1.50 7.32
N ASN A 56 25.57 0.41 6.61
CA ASN A 56 26.38 0.41 5.39
C ASN A 56 25.51 0.82 4.19
N VAL A 57 25.60 2.09 3.78
CA VAL A 57 24.73 2.65 2.75
C VAL A 57 25.24 2.33 1.35
N LYS A 58 24.32 1.87 0.49
CA LYS A 58 24.51 1.79 -0.96
C LYS A 58 23.42 2.60 -1.64
N GLU A 59 23.84 3.50 -2.52
CA GLU A 59 22.91 4.37 -3.27
C GLU A 59 22.99 4.11 -4.76
N ILE A 60 21.83 4.05 -5.41
CA ILE A 60 21.71 3.84 -6.84
C ILE A 60 20.75 4.86 -7.42
N ASP A 61 21.28 5.77 -8.19
CA ASP A 61 20.49 6.66 -9.02
C ASP A 61 20.10 5.95 -10.32
N LEU A 62 18.88 5.53 -10.41
CA LEU A 62 18.29 5.03 -11.64
C LEU A 62 17.86 6.24 -12.49
N LYS A 63 18.84 6.91 -13.12
CA LYS A 63 18.59 8.04 -14.00
C LYS A 63 17.43 7.79 -14.97
N ALA A 64 16.59 8.81 -15.11
CA ALA A 64 15.35 8.82 -15.87
C ALA A 64 15.51 8.67 -17.40
N ASN A 65 16.60 8.11 -17.90
CA ASN A 65 16.84 7.93 -19.31
C ASN A 65 16.18 6.66 -19.82
N LYS A 66 14.90 6.82 -20.19
CA LYS A 66 14.10 5.89 -21.03
C LYS A 66 14.49 4.39 -20.99
N PRO A 67 13.54 3.54 -21.00
CA PRO A 67 12.20 3.55 -20.48
C PRO A 67 12.08 2.73 -19.19
N TYR A 68 11.11 3.04 -18.41
CA TYR A 68 10.69 2.29 -17.23
C TYR A 68 10.49 0.78 -17.46
N LYS A 69 10.39 0.34 -18.72
CA LYS A 69 10.22 -1.07 -19.10
C LYS A 69 11.26 -2.01 -18.49
N ASN A 70 12.52 -1.56 -18.32
CA ASN A 70 13.60 -2.38 -17.79
C ASN A 70 13.89 -2.15 -16.30
N PHE A 71 13.17 -1.24 -15.66
CA PHE A 71 13.42 -0.88 -14.27
C PHE A 71 13.27 -2.05 -13.30
N PRO A 72 12.14 -2.79 -13.32
CA PRO A 72 11.97 -3.91 -12.41
C PRO A 72 13.07 -4.95 -12.55
N SER A 73 13.44 -5.31 -13.78
CA SER A 73 14.50 -6.31 -14.04
C SER A 73 15.86 -5.86 -13.52
N LYS A 74 16.19 -4.58 -13.63
CA LYS A 74 17.44 -4.01 -13.08
C LYS A 74 17.43 -4.03 -11.56
N LEU A 75 16.33 -3.61 -10.94
CA LEU A 75 16.17 -3.62 -9.50
C LEU A 75 16.22 -5.04 -8.94
N ILE A 76 15.54 -5.98 -9.58
CA ILE A 76 15.56 -7.41 -9.23
C ILE A 76 16.99 -7.96 -9.25
N LYS A 77 17.70 -7.71 -10.34
CA LYS A 77 19.09 -8.14 -10.48
C LYS A 77 19.95 -7.56 -9.36
N LEU A 78 19.77 -6.29 -9.06
CA LEU A 78 20.49 -5.60 -8.02
C LEU A 78 20.20 -6.18 -6.63
N LEU A 79 18.93 -6.35 -6.27
CA LEU A 79 18.53 -6.92 -4.98
C LEU A 79 19.12 -8.32 -4.78
N ARG A 80 19.19 -9.13 -5.84
CA ARG A 80 19.81 -10.47 -5.79
C ARG A 80 21.33 -10.41 -5.67
N GLN A 81 21.98 -9.43 -6.29
CA GLN A 81 23.44 -9.29 -6.26
C GLN A 81 23.94 -8.66 -4.97
N GLU A 82 23.28 -7.61 -4.49
CA GLU A 82 23.72 -6.83 -3.32
C GLU A 82 23.21 -7.39 -2.00
N THR A 83 22.16 -8.21 -2.03
CA THR A 83 21.53 -8.83 -0.85
C THR A 83 21.43 -7.88 0.35
N PRO A 84 20.92 -6.65 0.20
CA PRO A 84 20.83 -5.71 1.30
C PRO A 84 19.86 -6.23 2.37
N LYS A 85 20.04 -5.80 3.61
CA LYS A 85 19.11 -6.13 4.70
C LYS A 85 17.79 -5.38 4.54
N ALA A 86 17.86 -4.13 4.12
CA ALA A 86 16.71 -3.30 3.87
C ALA A 86 16.99 -2.31 2.74
N GLY A 87 15.94 -1.67 2.26
CA GLY A 87 16.08 -0.61 1.27
C GLY A 87 14.83 0.22 1.12
N ILE A 88 14.98 1.29 0.35
CA ILE A 88 13.92 2.22 0.00
C ILE A 88 13.96 2.56 -1.48
N GLY A 89 12.80 2.62 -2.09
CA GLY A 89 12.62 3.10 -3.46
C GLY A 89 11.88 4.43 -3.47
N LEU A 90 12.59 5.52 -3.79
CA LEU A 90 12.05 6.88 -3.88
C LEU A 90 11.70 7.21 -5.33
N PHE A 91 10.63 6.64 -5.85
CA PHE A 91 10.22 6.83 -7.23
C PHE A 91 8.72 6.98 -7.40
N ASP A 92 8.35 7.68 -8.45
CA ASP A 92 6.97 7.97 -8.79
C ASP A 92 6.58 7.26 -10.10
N TYR A 93 5.84 6.19 -9.98
CA TYR A 93 5.28 5.47 -11.13
C TYR A 93 4.06 6.19 -11.72
N HIS A 94 3.29 6.89 -10.89
CA HIS A 94 2.02 7.49 -11.28
C HIS A 94 2.19 8.78 -12.09
N GLN A 95 3.38 9.39 -12.08
CA GLN A 95 3.66 10.61 -12.86
C GLN A 95 4.14 10.32 -14.28
N ASN A 96 4.21 9.05 -14.68
CA ASN A 96 4.59 8.73 -16.04
C ASN A 96 3.36 8.69 -16.96
N PRO A 97 3.22 9.63 -17.90
CA PRO A 97 2.09 9.66 -18.82
C PRO A 97 2.02 8.46 -19.77
N GLU A 98 3.11 7.69 -19.89
CA GLU A 98 3.16 6.49 -20.73
C GLU A 98 2.56 5.24 -20.04
N TRP A 99 2.23 5.32 -18.74
CA TRP A 99 1.73 4.19 -17.97
C TRP A 99 0.30 4.39 -17.49
N ASN A 100 -0.54 3.45 -17.82
CA ASN A 100 -1.85 3.32 -17.19
C ASN A 100 -1.78 2.52 -15.88
N LEU A 101 -2.84 2.52 -15.08
CA LEU A 101 -2.90 1.83 -13.79
C LEU A 101 -2.61 0.32 -13.91
N THR A 102 -3.03 -0.31 -15.01
CA THR A 102 -2.78 -1.74 -15.25
C THR A 102 -1.29 -2.04 -15.39
N GLU A 103 -0.54 -1.18 -16.11
CA GLU A 103 0.91 -1.35 -16.26
C GLU A 103 1.66 -1.05 -14.98
N VAL A 104 1.24 -0.02 -14.24
CA VAL A 104 1.80 0.31 -12.92
C VAL A 104 1.57 -0.85 -11.97
N GLY A 105 0.35 -1.37 -11.87
CA GLY A 105 0.01 -2.50 -11.03
C GLY A 105 0.83 -3.75 -11.34
N ALA A 106 0.97 -4.10 -12.62
CA ALA A 106 1.78 -5.25 -13.02
C ALA A 106 3.26 -5.14 -12.63
N ARG A 107 3.81 -3.91 -12.60
CA ARG A 107 5.21 -3.68 -12.21
C ARG A 107 5.41 -3.68 -10.72
N ILE A 108 4.46 -3.12 -9.98
CA ILE A 108 4.44 -3.21 -8.51
C ILE A 108 4.33 -4.68 -8.10
N GLU A 109 3.46 -5.45 -8.74
CA GLU A 109 3.31 -6.86 -8.46
C GLU A 109 4.61 -7.65 -8.70
N LEU A 110 5.32 -7.37 -9.81
CA LEU A 110 6.62 -7.99 -10.07
C LEU A 110 7.67 -7.62 -9.00
N LEU A 111 7.64 -6.39 -8.50
CA LEU A 111 8.50 -5.95 -7.41
C LEU A 111 8.16 -6.70 -6.11
N HIS A 112 6.88 -6.83 -5.76
CA HIS A 112 6.41 -7.60 -4.62
C HIS A 112 6.90 -9.05 -4.69
N GLN A 113 6.64 -9.75 -5.79
CA GLN A 113 7.06 -11.14 -6.00
C GLN A 113 8.57 -11.32 -5.83
N THR A 114 9.35 -10.30 -6.21
CA THR A 114 10.81 -10.35 -6.05
C THR A 114 11.23 -10.16 -4.62
N ILE A 115 10.67 -9.16 -3.94
CA ILE A 115 10.96 -8.89 -2.51
C ILE A 115 10.60 -10.11 -1.66
N GLU A 116 9.56 -10.84 -2.00
CA GLU A 116 9.17 -12.06 -1.29
C GLU A 116 10.16 -13.21 -1.41
N GLN A 117 10.98 -13.22 -2.44
CA GLN A 117 12.00 -14.23 -2.67
C GLN A 117 13.36 -13.86 -2.05
N VAL A 118 13.54 -12.63 -1.61
CA VAL A 118 14.80 -12.10 -1.05
C VAL A 118 14.56 -11.68 0.39
N PRO A 119 15.44 -12.01 1.34
CA PRO A 119 15.26 -11.68 2.76
C PRO A 119 15.53 -10.19 3.05
N ILE A 120 14.71 -9.33 2.46
CA ILE A 120 14.85 -7.87 2.53
C ILE A 120 13.60 -7.21 3.10
N SER A 121 13.79 -6.16 3.89
CA SER A 121 12.79 -5.17 4.25
C SER A 121 12.78 -4.06 3.21
N TRP A 122 11.69 -3.90 2.47
CA TRP A 122 11.62 -2.92 1.39
C TRP A 122 10.52 -1.90 1.58
N ALA A 123 10.88 -0.62 1.60
CA ALA A 123 9.94 0.49 1.60
C ALA A 123 9.79 1.06 0.18
N HIS A 124 8.55 1.28 -0.23
CA HIS A 124 8.19 1.78 -1.56
C HIS A 124 7.46 3.12 -1.44
N SER A 125 7.84 4.10 -2.26
CA SER A 125 7.32 5.47 -2.12
C SER A 125 6.81 6.04 -3.45
N PRO A 126 5.78 5.44 -4.07
CA PRO A 126 5.24 5.93 -5.33
C PRO A 126 4.51 7.26 -5.11
N GLY A 127 4.99 8.33 -5.73
CA GLY A 127 4.36 9.66 -5.60
C GLY A 127 4.68 10.43 -4.33
N ILE A 128 5.74 10.04 -3.60
CA ILE A 128 6.20 10.77 -2.42
C ILE A 128 6.53 12.23 -2.74
N THR A 129 6.12 13.13 -1.85
CA THR A 129 6.36 14.57 -1.98
C THR A 129 7.22 15.10 -0.82
N ILE A 130 7.83 16.25 -1.06
CA ILE A 130 8.59 16.98 -0.02
C ILE A 130 7.64 17.40 1.12
N ASP A 131 6.41 17.77 0.82
CA ASP A 131 5.44 18.18 1.84
C ASP A 131 5.04 17.02 2.76
N MET A 132 4.90 15.80 2.23
CA MET A 132 4.73 14.59 3.05
C MET A 132 5.88 14.40 4.03
N ALA A 133 7.10 14.76 3.62
CA ALA A 133 8.27 14.62 4.47
C ALA A 133 8.39 15.73 5.52
N LEU A 134 8.08 16.97 5.16
CA LEU A 134 8.28 18.13 6.04
C LEU A 134 7.11 18.35 7.00
N ASN A 135 5.88 18.15 6.54
CA ASN A 135 4.66 18.59 7.24
C ASN A 135 3.60 17.49 7.34
N GLY A 136 3.83 16.34 6.72
CA GLY A 136 2.87 15.27 6.55
C GLY A 136 3.27 13.97 7.27
N PRO A 137 2.89 12.83 6.69
CA PRO A 137 2.92 11.52 7.35
C PRO A 137 4.30 11.04 7.77
N ILE A 138 5.39 11.53 7.18
CA ILE A 138 6.76 11.17 7.62
C ILE A 138 7.07 11.76 9.02
N GLN A 139 6.36 12.80 9.44
CA GLN A 139 6.53 13.44 10.77
C GLN A 139 5.74 12.74 11.89
N CYS A 140 5.25 11.53 11.67
CA CYS A 140 4.50 10.75 12.66
C CYS A 140 5.37 10.26 13.84
N ASP A 141 4.72 9.75 14.88
CA ASP A 141 5.37 8.97 15.94
C ASP A 141 5.40 7.49 15.50
N TYR A 142 6.52 7.06 14.93
CA TYR A 142 6.70 5.71 14.41
C TYR A 142 6.58 4.63 15.49
N LYS A 143 7.04 4.91 16.71
CA LYS A 143 6.95 3.97 17.82
C LYS A 143 5.51 3.74 18.25
N LYS A 144 4.75 4.83 18.43
CA LYS A 144 3.33 4.76 18.76
C LYS A 144 2.54 4.07 17.66
N MET A 145 2.80 4.42 16.42
CA MET A 145 2.10 3.86 15.26
C MET A 145 2.36 2.36 15.09
N ALA A 146 3.59 1.89 15.29
CA ALA A 146 3.91 0.46 15.28
C ALA A 146 3.17 -0.29 16.41
N PHE A 147 3.08 0.31 17.61
CA PHE A 147 2.32 -0.25 18.71
C PHE A 147 0.81 -0.32 18.40
N ASP A 148 0.23 0.76 17.87
CA ASP A 148 -1.19 0.80 17.48
C ASP A 148 -1.48 -0.27 16.39
N ALA A 149 -0.57 -0.43 15.42
CA ALA A 149 -0.70 -1.43 14.36
C ALA A 149 -0.70 -2.87 14.91
N GLU A 150 0.21 -3.20 15.82
CA GLU A 150 0.23 -4.51 16.48
C GLU A 150 -1.09 -4.78 17.22
N HIS A 151 -1.61 -3.78 17.92
CA HIS A 151 -2.88 -3.89 18.64
C HIS A 151 -4.08 -4.13 17.70
N ILE A 152 -4.15 -3.40 16.59
CA ILE A 152 -5.19 -3.60 15.56
C ILE A 152 -5.05 -4.99 14.93
N LEU A 153 -3.84 -5.41 14.57
CA LEU A 153 -3.61 -6.74 14.00
C LEU A 153 -4.11 -7.86 14.92
N GLN A 154 -3.93 -7.71 16.24
CA GLN A 154 -4.47 -8.67 17.21
C GLN A 154 -6.00 -8.73 17.18
N GLN A 155 -6.68 -7.59 17.01
CA GLN A 155 -8.14 -7.53 16.92
C GLN A 155 -8.67 -8.10 15.59
N LEU A 156 -7.84 -8.11 14.54
CA LEU A 156 -8.21 -8.62 13.22
C LEU A 156 -7.88 -10.13 13.03
N GLN A 157 -7.48 -10.81 14.09
CA GLN A 157 -7.25 -12.27 14.05
C GLN A 157 -8.55 -13.07 14.24
N ASN A 158 -8.62 -14.23 13.59
CA ASN A 158 -9.73 -15.17 13.71
C ASN A 158 -11.10 -14.58 13.34
N LEU A 159 -11.11 -13.64 12.42
CA LEU A 159 -12.32 -13.03 11.91
C LEU A 159 -13.12 -14.00 11.07
N LYS A 160 -14.46 -13.88 11.17
CA LYS A 160 -15.42 -14.45 10.23
C LYS A 160 -15.76 -13.40 9.16
N LYS A 161 -16.05 -12.16 9.58
CA LYS A 161 -16.39 -11.06 8.68
C LYS A 161 -16.12 -9.70 9.31
N LEU A 162 -16.06 -8.68 8.45
CA LEU A 162 -16.11 -7.26 8.78
C LEU A 162 -17.41 -6.67 8.26
N ARG A 163 -18.00 -5.70 8.97
CA ARG A 163 -18.99 -4.79 8.41
C ARG A 163 -18.43 -3.38 8.49
N ILE A 164 -18.48 -2.67 7.37
CA ILE A 164 -17.99 -1.30 7.22
C ILE A 164 -19.16 -0.43 6.80
N THR A 165 -19.47 0.58 7.61
CA THR A 165 -20.46 1.61 7.27
C THR A 165 -19.82 2.98 7.35
N ALA A 166 -20.34 3.96 6.59
CA ALA A 166 -19.88 5.34 6.66
C ALA A 166 -21.01 6.33 6.33
N PRO A 167 -20.90 7.60 6.81
CA PRO A 167 -21.91 8.63 6.54
C PRO A 167 -22.15 8.89 5.05
N GLY A 168 -21.12 8.71 4.18
CA GLY A 168 -21.24 8.85 2.72
C GLY A 168 -22.10 7.78 2.04
N GLY A 169 -22.59 6.78 2.80
CA GLY A 169 -23.50 5.74 2.29
C GLY A 169 -22.82 4.39 1.99
N THR A 170 -21.60 4.20 2.44
CA THR A 170 -20.96 2.86 2.47
C THR A 170 -21.73 1.98 3.47
N ASP A 171 -22.13 0.78 3.03
CA ASP A 171 -22.60 -0.32 3.86
C ASP A 171 -22.23 -1.62 3.15
N ILE A 172 -21.15 -2.23 3.61
CA ILE A 172 -20.56 -3.41 2.99
C ILE A 172 -20.14 -4.41 4.06
N GLU A 173 -20.49 -5.67 3.86
CA GLU A 173 -19.98 -6.80 4.62
C GLU A 173 -18.89 -7.51 3.81
N VAL A 174 -17.80 -7.85 4.47
CA VAL A 174 -16.68 -8.58 3.89
C VAL A 174 -16.44 -9.84 4.70
N GLU A 175 -16.78 -10.99 4.13
CA GLU A 175 -16.42 -12.28 4.71
C GLU A 175 -14.92 -12.53 4.54
N VAL A 176 -14.26 -12.89 5.62
CA VAL A 176 -12.82 -13.11 5.65
C VAL A 176 -12.55 -14.61 5.62
N GLY A 177 -11.99 -15.10 4.52
CA GLY A 177 -11.63 -16.50 4.38
C GLY A 177 -10.52 -16.91 5.36
N LYS A 178 -10.44 -18.18 5.71
CA LYS A 178 -9.45 -18.73 6.66
C LYS A 178 -7.99 -18.42 6.31
N HIS A 179 -7.71 -18.12 5.06
CA HIS A 179 -6.37 -17.84 4.55
C HIS A 179 -6.08 -16.35 4.40
N VAL A 180 -7.05 -15.46 4.62
CA VAL A 180 -6.83 -14.03 4.62
C VAL A 180 -6.09 -13.64 5.88
N LYS A 181 -4.95 -13.00 5.71
CA LYS A 181 -4.17 -12.41 6.79
C LYS A 181 -4.20 -10.90 6.66
N PHE A 182 -4.12 -10.24 7.80
CA PHE A 182 -3.86 -8.80 7.85
C PHE A 182 -2.38 -8.57 8.10
N ASP A 183 -1.84 -7.54 7.50
CA ASP A 183 -0.46 -7.11 7.63
C ASP A 183 -0.39 -5.60 7.84
N THR A 184 0.81 -5.05 8.06
CA THR A 184 1.00 -3.62 8.27
C THR A 184 2.34 -3.15 7.71
N ASP A 185 2.39 -1.95 7.15
CA ASP A 185 3.63 -1.27 6.81
C ASP A 185 4.28 -0.54 8.00
N CYS A 186 3.59 -0.46 9.13
CA CYS A 186 4.18 0.08 10.36
C CYS A 186 5.30 -0.81 10.92
N ILE A 187 5.40 -2.06 10.48
CA ILE A 187 6.45 -3.01 10.84
C ILE A 187 6.86 -3.76 9.57
N ILE A 188 7.95 -3.32 8.95
CA ILE A 188 8.47 -3.88 7.69
C ILE A 188 9.72 -4.73 8.00
N VAL A 189 9.52 -5.86 8.67
CA VAL A 189 10.63 -6.77 9.06
C VAL A 189 10.40 -8.15 8.46
N PRO A 190 11.41 -8.77 7.80
CA PRO A 190 11.31 -10.17 7.40
C PRO A 190 11.15 -11.11 8.62
N PRO A 191 10.44 -12.26 8.50
CA PRO A 191 9.78 -12.71 7.29
C PRO A 191 8.55 -11.89 6.96
N GLY A 192 8.30 -11.77 5.66
CA GLY A 192 7.10 -11.15 5.14
C GLY A 192 5.86 -11.98 5.41
N VAL A 193 4.80 -11.58 4.76
CA VAL A 193 3.52 -12.28 4.83
C VAL A 193 3.68 -13.74 4.40
N TYR A 194 2.93 -14.63 5.06
CA TYR A 194 3.00 -16.11 4.86
C TYR A 194 4.39 -16.73 5.07
N GLY A 195 5.27 -16.06 5.81
CA GLY A 195 6.62 -16.56 6.04
C GLY A 195 7.54 -16.42 4.84
N THR A 196 7.19 -15.55 3.86
CA THR A 196 8.09 -15.22 2.75
C THR A 196 9.39 -14.60 3.28
N PRO A 197 10.55 -14.78 2.59
CA PRO A 197 11.83 -14.25 3.07
C PRO A 197 11.84 -12.75 3.27
N GLY A 198 11.22 -11.97 2.36
CA GLY A 198 11.19 -10.52 2.43
C GLY A 198 9.84 -9.95 2.86
N LYS A 199 9.82 -8.67 3.19
CA LYS A 199 8.61 -7.92 3.48
C LYS A 199 8.61 -6.59 2.75
N PHE A 200 7.47 -6.28 2.13
CA PHE A 200 7.21 -5.05 1.42
C PHE A 200 6.28 -4.14 2.23
N GLY A 201 6.51 -2.85 2.19
CA GLY A 201 5.62 -1.83 2.74
C GLY A 201 5.80 -0.49 2.04
N ASN A 202 4.95 0.47 2.35
CA ASN A 202 5.08 1.82 1.81
C ASN A 202 5.93 2.72 2.73
N LEU A 203 6.41 3.84 2.20
CA LEU A 203 6.79 5.04 2.93
C LEU A 203 6.16 6.23 2.21
N PRO A 204 5.30 7.02 2.88
CA PRO A 204 4.96 6.98 4.31
C PRO A 204 4.22 5.69 4.70
N VAL A 205 4.47 5.26 5.93
CA VAL A 205 3.81 4.13 6.55
C VAL A 205 2.57 4.57 7.32
N GLY A 206 1.71 3.63 7.71
CA GLY A 206 0.58 3.94 8.57
C GLY A 206 -0.71 3.27 8.18
N GLU A 207 -0.66 1.98 7.85
CA GLU A 207 -1.87 1.21 7.61
C GLU A 207 -1.75 -0.23 8.10
N VAL A 208 -2.93 -0.82 8.32
CA VAL A 208 -3.12 -2.26 8.42
C VAL A 208 -4.06 -2.67 7.29
N TRP A 209 -3.68 -3.66 6.51
CA TRP A 209 -4.49 -4.12 5.38
C TRP A 209 -4.65 -5.63 5.34
N SER A 210 -5.77 -6.07 4.76
CA SER A 210 -5.96 -7.47 4.41
C SER A 210 -5.20 -7.76 3.12
N GLN A 211 -4.56 -8.91 3.07
CA GLN A 211 -3.81 -9.29 1.89
C GLN A 211 -4.72 -9.69 0.75
N LYS A 212 -4.41 -9.18 -0.43
CA LYS A 212 -5.06 -9.57 -1.67
C LYS A 212 -4.68 -10.99 -2.07
N GLY A 213 -5.58 -11.64 -2.78
CA GLY A 213 -5.28 -12.90 -3.47
C GLY A 213 -4.15 -12.69 -4.47
N ARG A 214 -3.28 -13.70 -4.60
CA ARG A 214 -2.12 -13.62 -5.51
C ARG A 214 -2.26 -14.57 -6.67
N VAL A 215 -1.83 -14.11 -7.84
CA VAL A 215 -1.38 -14.99 -8.91
C VAL A 215 0.10 -15.26 -8.67
N ILE A 216 0.41 -16.50 -8.37
CA ILE A 216 1.80 -16.96 -8.36
C ILE A 216 2.06 -17.61 -9.70
N ASN A 217 3.08 -17.15 -10.41
CA ASN A 217 3.60 -17.88 -11.56
C ASN A 217 4.40 -19.07 -11.02
N VAL A 218 3.83 -20.24 -11.13
CA VAL A 218 4.50 -21.49 -10.79
C VAL A 218 5.05 -22.06 -12.08
N VAL A 219 6.34 -22.38 -12.08
CA VAL A 219 6.90 -23.17 -13.18
C VAL A 219 6.34 -24.58 -13.04
N ASN A 220 5.53 -24.99 -13.99
CA ASN A 220 5.08 -26.36 -14.08
C ASN A 220 6.30 -27.26 -14.28
N ARG A 221 6.60 -28.12 -13.30
CA ARG A 221 7.80 -28.97 -13.32
C ARG A 221 7.78 -30.03 -14.41
N GLU A 222 6.60 -30.36 -14.94
CA GLU A 222 6.44 -31.35 -16.00
C GLU A 222 6.59 -30.75 -17.38
N THR A 223 6.12 -29.52 -17.58
CA THR A 223 6.13 -28.86 -18.90
C THR A 223 7.24 -27.83 -19.05
N GLY A 224 7.83 -27.37 -17.94
CA GLY A 224 8.79 -26.27 -17.91
C GLY A 224 8.18 -24.89 -18.19
N ASN A 225 6.86 -24.81 -18.38
CA ASN A 225 6.17 -23.57 -18.68
C ASN A 225 5.77 -22.84 -17.39
N GLU A 226 5.78 -21.51 -17.43
CA GLU A 226 5.20 -20.69 -16.38
C GLU A 226 3.68 -20.76 -16.48
N GLU A 227 3.05 -21.34 -15.45
CA GLU A 227 1.61 -21.36 -15.28
C GLU A 227 1.21 -20.39 -14.18
N SER A 228 0.21 -19.54 -14.47
CA SER A 228 -0.36 -18.66 -13.47
C SER A 228 -1.37 -19.43 -12.61
N GLN A 229 -1.00 -19.74 -11.37
CA GLN A 229 -1.96 -20.29 -10.42
C GLN A 229 -2.61 -19.20 -9.59
N HIS A 230 -3.94 -19.13 -9.64
CA HIS A 230 -4.73 -18.30 -8.74
C HIS A 230 -4.80 -18.96 -7.37
N TYR A 231 -4.24 -18.32 -6.36
CA TYR A 231 -4.59 -18.61 -4.97
C TYR A 231 -5.78 -17.73 -4.58
N PRO A 232 -7.00 -18.27 -4.56
CA PRO A 232 -8.16 -17.49 -4.19
C PRO A 232 -8.14 -17.25 -2.68
N MET A 233 -7.63 -16.10 -2.29
CA MET A 233 -7.99 -15.57 -0.97
C MET A 233 -9.37 -14.98 -1.12
N LYS A 234 -10.36 -15.70 -0.63
CA LYS A 234 -11.75 -15.29 -0.77
C LYS A 234 -12.10 -14.30 0.33
N GLN A 235 -11.89 -13.05 0.06
CA GLN A 235 -12.70 -12.01 0.67
C GLN A 235 -13.98 -11.90 -0.16
N VAL A 236 -15.11 -12.20 0.47
CA VAL A 236 -16.40 -12.14 -0.22
C VAL A 236 -17.13 -10.89 0.24
N ALA A 237 -17.12 -9.87 -0.59
CA ALA A 237 -17.81 -8.62 -0.32
C ALA A 237 -19.26 -8.67 -0.78
N ASN A 238 -20.16 -8.15 0.05
CA ASN A 238 -21.57 -7.94 -0.27
C ASN A 238 -22.00 -6.57 0.23
N GLY A 239 -22.55 -5.75 -0.64
CA GLY A 239 -23.03 -4.43 -0.27
C GLY A 239 -22.48 -3.31 -1.15
N ARG A 240 -22.59 -2.10 -0.64
CA ARG A 240 -22.28 -0.86 -1.33
C ARG A 240 -21.06 -0.19 -0.71
N LEU A 241 -20.11 0.16 -1.58
CA LEU A 241 -18.97 0.99 -1.25
C LEU A 241 -19.16 2.37 -1.86
N VAL A 242 -18.95 3.42 -1.08
CA VAL A 242 -18.98 4.82 -1.54
C VAL A 242 -17.63 5.45 -1.24
N CYS A 243 -16.91 5.82 -2.28
CA CYS A 243 -15.65 6.55 -2.17
C CYS A 243 -15.91 8.04 -2.33
N ASP A 244 -15.70 8.79 -1.27
CA ASP A 244 -16.02 10.21 -1.16
C ASP A 244 -14.80 11.09 -0.84
N VAL A 245 -13.59 10.55 -0.92
CA VAL A 245 -12.35 11.25 -0.55
C VAL A 245 -11.32 11.24 -1.68
N THR A 246 -10.73 10.09 -1.97
CA THR A 246 -9.64 9.92 -2.94
C THR A 246 -9.69 8.51 -3.51
N ALA A 247 -9.32 8.37 -4.78
CA ALA A 247 -9.21 7.08 -5.45
C ALA A 247 -7.80 6.88 -6.01
N GLY A 248 -7.32 5.65 -5.96
CA GLY A 248 -6.04 5.27 -6.56
C GLY A 248 -6.00 5.58 -8.05
N GLY A 249 -4.87 6.12 -8.52
CA GLY A 249 -4.69 6.53 -9.91
C GLY A 249 -5.33 7.87 -10.29
N TYR A 250 -6.15 8.45 -9.45
CA TYR A 250 -6.69 9.80 -9.61
C TYR A 250 -5.85 10.82 -8.83
N LYS A 251 -5.57 11.96 -9.45
CA LYS A 251 -4.88 13.07 -8.79
C LYS A 251 -5.89 14.13 -8.39
N GLY A 252 -6.20 14.17 -7.11
CA GLY A 252 -7.11 15.15 -6.55
C GLY A 252 -8.14 14.52 -5.61
N LYS A 253 -8.92 15.38 -4.99
CA LYS A 253 -9.98 14.98 -4.06
C LYS A 253 -11.25 14.71 -4.83
N ILE A 254 -11.97 13.67 -4.45
CA ILE A 254 -13.29 13.38 -4.99
C ILE A 254 -14.30 14.39 -4.40
N ASN A 255 -15.20 14.88 -5.25
CA ASN A 255 -16.33 15.67 -4.78
C ASN A 255 -17.32 14.75 -4.02
N PRO A 256 -17.56 14.95 -2.72
CA PRO A 256 -18.48 14.10 -1.96
C PRO A 256 -19.92 14.07 -2.49
N GLU A 257 -20.33 15.09 -3.25
CA GLU A 257 -21.65 15.12 -3.91
C GLU A 257 -21.73 14.26 -5.18
N LYS A 258 -20.56 13.85 -5.71
CA LYS A 258 -20.39 13.00 -6.90
C LYS A 258 -19.41 11.88 -6.64
N PRO A 259 -19.66 11.01 -5.65
CA PRO A 259 -18.74 9.98 -5.25
C PRO A 259 -18.63 8.86 -6.30
N ILE A 260 -17.60 8.03 -6.16
CA ILE A 260 -17.57 6.74 -6.84
C ILE A 260 -18.40 5.75 -6.00
N ILE A 261 -19.32 5.05 -6.64
CA ILE A 261 -20.19 4.06 -6.01
C ILE A 261 -19.94 2.70 -6.65
N ALA A 262 -19.52 1.74 -5.85
CA ALA A 262 -19.32 0.36 -6.27
C ALA A 262 -20.28 -0.56 -5.54
N GLN A 263 -20.92 -1.47 -6.28
CA GLN A 263 -21.83 -2.47 -5.75
C GLN A 263 -21.20 -3.86 -5.88
N PHE A 264 -21.20 -4.60 -4.76
CA PHE A 264 -20.68 -5.97 -4.70
C PHE A 264 -21.80 -6.96 -4.41
N ILE A 265 -21.78 -8.10 -5.10
CA ILE A 265 -22.62 -9.28 -4.84
C ILE A 265 -21.73 -10.51 -4.91
N ASN A 266 -21.75 -11.32 -3.85
CA ASN A 266 -20.97 -12.56 -3.75
C ASN A 266 -19.47 -12.38 -4.10
N GLY A 267 -18.89 -11.25 -3.66
CA GLY A 267 -17.48 -10.90 -3.86
C GLY A 267 -17.15 -10.23 -5.19
N PHE A 268 -18.10 -10.19 -6.13
CA PHE A 268 -17.87 -9.61 -7.46
C PHE A 268 -18.40 -8.17 -7.54
N LEU A 269 -17.62 -7.32 -8.19
CA LEU A 269 -18.09 -5.99 -8.60
C LEU A 269 -19.14 -6.15 -9.71
N VAL A 270 -20.39 -5.78 -9.39
CA VAL A 270 -21.53 -5.89 -10.33
C VAL A 270 -21.94 -4.56 -10.94
N ASP A 271 -21.65 -3.45 -10.25
CA ASP A 271 -21.94 -2.09 -10.76
C ASP A 271 -20.87 -1.11 -10.26
N LEU A 272 -20.49 -0.17 -11.11
CA LEU A 272 -19.56 0.90 -10.80
C LEU A 272 -20.06 2.22 -11.42
N LYS A 273 -20.49 3.13 -10.56
CA LYS A 273 -21.00 4.44 -10.94
C LYS A 273 -20.02 5.53 -10.58
N CYS A 274 -19.82 6.43 -11.50
CA CYS A 274 -19.06 7.64 -11.30
C CYS A 274 -19.72 8.75 -12.11
N GLU A 275 -20.19 9.79 -11.44
CA GLU A 275 -20.85 10.92 -12.09
C GLU A 275 -19.86 12.01 -12.51
N ASP A 276 -18.67 12.02 -11.92
CA ASP A 276 -17.60 12.95 -12.30
C ASP A 276 -16.78 12.36 -13.46
N ARG A 277 -16.85 12.98 -14.63
CA ARG A 277 -16.11 12.57 -15.83
C ARG A 277 -14.59 12.58 -15.64
N ASN A 278 -14.07 13.35 -14.70
CA ASN A 278 -12.64 13.33 -14.36
C ASN A 278 -12.18 11.97 -13.79
N LEU A 279 -13.13 11.15 -13.36
CA LEU A 279 -12.89 9.81 -12.80
C LEU A 279 -13.17 8.68 -13.81
N ASP A 280 -13.55 9.01 -15.05
CA ASP A 280 -13.85 8.02 -16.10
C ASP A 280 -12.64 7.11 -16.38
N SER A 281 -11.41 7.64 -16.27
CA SER A 281 -10.19 6.84 -16.43
C SER A 281 -10.09 5.68 -15.45
N ILE A 282 -10.54 5.84 -14.21
CA ILE A 282 -10.54 4.77 -13.20
C ILE A 282 -11.50 3.66 -13.62
N LYS A 283 -12.69 4.04 -14.05
CA LYS A 283 -13.69 3.08 -14.55
C LYS A 283 -13.20 2.35 -15.79
N GLU A 284 -12.59 3.09 -16.72
CA GLU A 284 -12.01 2.52 -17.94
C GLU A 284 -10.89 1.54 -17.63
N ASP A 285 -10.00 1.84 -16.70
CA ASP A 285 -8.91 0.97 -16.29
C ASP A 285 -9.42 -0.35 -15.70
N ILE A 286 -10.42 -0.29 -14.83
CA ILE A 286 -11.05 -1.48 -14.24
C ILE A 286 -11.71 -2.34 -15.34
N ILE A 287 -12.51 -1.73 -16.24
CA ILE A 287 -13.18 -2.43 -17.33
C ILE A 287 -12.19 -3.00 -18.34
N THR A 288 -11.15 -2.24 -18.67
CA THR A 288 -10.11 -2.68 -19.62
C THR A 288 -9.33 -3.85 -19.04
N SER A 289 -9.01 -3.82 -17.76
CA SER A 289 -8.36 -4.93 -17.07
C SER A 289 -9.22 -6.19 -17.10
N GLN A 290 -10.52 -6.07 -16.81
CA GLN A 290 -11.45 -7.21 -16.90
C GLN A 290 -11.46 -7.83 -18.29
N LYS A 291 -11.59 -7.00 -19.35
CA LYS A 291 -11.63 -7.47 -20.75
C LYS A 291 -10.31 -8.10 -21.18
N LYS A 292 -9.19 -7.44 -20.84
CA LYS A 292 -7.85 -7.87 -21.29
C LYS A 292 -7.42 -9.20 -20.70
N TYR A 293 -7.78 -9.45 -19.44
CA TYR A 293 -7.32 -10.62 -18.70
C TYR A 293 -8.41 -11.67 -18.50
N GLY A 294 -9.65 -11.39 -18.87
CA GLY A 294 -10.79 -12.31 -18.68
C GLY A 294 -11.12 -12.57 -17.20
N LEU A 295 -10.66 -11.69 -16.30
CA LEU A 295 -10.82 -11.84 -14.85
C LEU A 295 -11.82 -10.82 -14.34
N PRO A 296 -12.84 -11.24 -13.55
CA PRO A 296 -13.77 -10.31 -12.94
C PRO A 296 -13.06 -9.43 -11.90
N SER A 297 -13.55 -8.22 -11.68
CA SER A 297 -13.11 -7.40 -10.57
C SER A 297 -13.81 -7.83 -9.28
N VAL A 298 -13.01 -7.86 -8.22
CA VAL A 298 -13.42 -8.27 -6.87
C VAL A 298 -12.96 -7.22 -5.86
N LEU A 299 -13.37 -7.37 -4.61
CA LEU A 299 -12.69 -6.69 -3.50
C LEU A 299 -11.38 -7.41 -3.24
N GLU A 300 -10.26 -6.73 -3.46
CA GLU A 300 -8.93 -7.29 -3.27
C GLU A 300 -8.36 -7.02 -1.88
N GLU A 301 -8.68 -5.86 -1.31
CA GLU A 301 -8.08 -5.40 -0.07
C GLU A 301 -9.06 -4.58 0.77
N VAL A 302 -8.91 -4.67 2.08
CA VAL A 302 -9.47 -3.74 3.08
C VAL A 302 -8.31 -3.18 3.86
N GLY A 303 -8.09 -1.88 3.78
CA GLY A 303 -7.05 -1.18 4.52
C GLY A 303 -7.60 -0.21 5.55
N ILE A 304 -6.87 0.01 6.64
CA ILE A 304 -7.22 0.89 7.75
C ILE A 304 -6.05 1.82 8.03
N GLY A 305 -6.27 3.13 7.87
CA GLY A 305 -5.25 4.16 8.11
C GLY A 305 -4.97 4.39 9.61
N LEU A 306 -3.70 4.55 9.96
CA LEU A 306 -3.20 4.71 11.34
C LEU A 306 -2.38 5.97 11.57
N ASN A 307 -1.97 6.67 10.52
CA ASN A 307 -1.04 7.79 10.60
C ASN A 307 -1.76 9.09 10.96
N GLU A 308 -1.47 9.63 12.15
CA GLU A 308 -2.09 10.86 12.66
C GLU A 308 -1.58 12.14 11.99
N LYS A 309 -0.50 12.06 11.21
CA LYS A 309 0.06 13.19 10.46
C LYS A 309 -0.33 13.19 8.98
N ALA A 310 -0.92 12.10 8.50
CA ALA A 310 -1.46 12.04 7.15
C ALA A 310 -2.72 12.92 7.01
N ARG A 311 -2.88 13.52 5.83
CA ARG A 311 -3.94 14.51 5.53
C ARG A 311 -4.59 14.18 4.21
N ILE A 312 -5.82 14.64 4.01
CA ILE A 312 -6.50 14.56 2.72
C ILE A 312 -5.84 15.52 1.74
N THR A 313 -5.04 14.99 0.84
CA THR A 313 -4.29 15.77 -0.16
C THR A 313 -4.76 15.51 -1.60
N GLY A 314 -5.44 14.39 -1.83
CA GLY A 314 -5.74 13.87 -3.16
C GLY A 314 -4.58 13.06 -3.75
N ASN A 315 -3.61 12.69 -2.93
CA ASN A 315 -2.55 11.75 -3.26
C ASN A 315 -2.74 10.49 -2.43
N MET A 316 -3.09 9.39 -3.07
CA MET A 316 -3.48 8.15 -2.40
C MET A 316 -2.38 7.62 -1.49
N LEU A 317 -1.10 7.77 -1.83
CA LEU A 317 0.02 7.36 -0.98
C LEU A 317 -0.03 7.98 0.43
N GLU A 318 -0.50 9.23 0.57
CA GLU A 318 -0.72 9.88 1.87
C GLU A 318 -2.11 9.56 2.42
N ASP A 319 -3.13 9.67 1.56
CA ASP A 319 -4.53 9.69 1.99
C ASP A 319 -4.98 8.34 2.57
N GLU A 320 -4.48 7.21 2.06
CA GLU A 320 -4.75 5.86 2.57
C GLU A 320 -4.21 5.62 3.99
N LYS A 321 -3.21 6.42 4.41
CA LYS A 321 -2.58 6.31 5.73
C LYS A 321 -3.32 7.09 6.82
N ILE A 322 -4.31 7.93 6.48
CA ILE A 322 -5.00 8.80 7.43
C ILE A 322 -5.63 7.99 8.56
N ARG A 323 -5.27 8.33 9.79
CA ARG A 323 -5.81 7.66 10.99
C ARG A 323 -7.34 7.73 11.02
N GLY A 324 -7.97 6.56 11.12
CA GLY A 324 -9.41 6.45 11.25
C GLY A 324 -10.18 6.49 9.92
N THR A 325 -9.50 6.46 8.79
CA THR A 325 -10.12 6.15 7.50
C THR A 325 -10.01 4.66 7.17
N CYS A 326 -10.75 4.20 6.20
CA CYS A 326 -10.47 2.92 5.56
C CYS A 326 -10.49 3.08 4.04
N HIS A 327 -9.74 2.24 3.35
CA HIS A 327 -9.83 2.09 1.92
C HIS A 327 -10.18 0.64 1.56
N LEU A 328 -10.87 0.50 0.44
CA LEU A 328 -11.20 -0.79 -0.11
C LEU A 328 -10.70 -0.82 -1.55
N ALA A 329 -9.82 -1.77 -1.84
CA ALA A 329 -9.29 -1.89 -3.19
C ALA A 329 -10.18 -2.75 -4.06
N ILE A 330 -10.48 -2.25 -5.24
CA ILE A 330 -11.21 -2.95 -6.28
C ILE A 330 -10.24 -3.32 -7.39
N GLY A 331 -10.34 -4.51 -7.87
CA GLY A 331 -9.57 -4.89 -9.04
C GLY A 331 -9.58 -6.38 -9.32
N ASN A 332 -8.55 -6.76 -9.98
CA ASN A 332 -8.14 -8.13 -10.19
C ASN A 332 -6.62 -8.16 -10.08
N VAL A 333 -6.02 -9.32 -10.23
CA VAL A 333 -4.56 -9.50 -10.07
C VAL A 333 -3.69 -8.51 -10.88
N ARG A 334 -4.27 -7.82 -11.86
CA ARG A 334 -3.58 -6.92 -12.78
C ARG A 334 -3.99 -5.46 -12.67
N CYS A 335 -5.03 -5.18 -11.92
CA CYS A 335 -5.53 -3.83 -11.69
C CYS A 335 -5.93 -3.72 -10.24
N HIS A 336 -5.43 -2.72 -9.53
CA HIS A 336 -5.68 -2.48 -8.12
C HIS A 336 -5.97 -0.99 -7.94
N VAL A 337 -7.18 -0.68 -7.50
CA VAL A 337 -7.64 0.69 -7.31
C VAL A 337 -8.22 0.85 -5.92
N ASP A 338 -7.49 1.57 -5.07
CA ASP A 338 -7.93 1.91 -3.72
C ASP A 338 -9.00 2.98 -3.76
N LEU A 339 -10.07 2.78 -3.02
CA LEU A 339 -11.18 3.70 -2.85
C LEU A 339 -11.30 4.08 -1.37
N LEU A 340 -10.99 5.32 -1.05
CA LEU A 340 -10.95 5.81 0.33
C LEU A 340 -12.33 6.21 0.84
N VAL A 341 -12.69 5.73 2.02
CA VAL A 341 -13.94 5.96 2.74
C VAL A 341 -13.68 6.84 3.96
N ASN A 342 -14.42 7.94 4.08
CA ASN A 342 -14.30 8.88 5.19
C ASN A 342 -15.14 8.45 6.39
N LYS A 343 -14.58 8.63 7.60
CA LYS A 343 -15.25 8.38 8.88
C LYS A 343 -15.99 7.05 8.97
N PRO A 344 -15.36 5.93 8.65
CA PRO A 344 -16.00 4.63 8.73
C PRO A 344 -16.36 4.25 10.18
N ALA A 345 -17.36 3.40 10.32
CA ALA A 345 -17.53 2.54 11.48
C ALA A 345 -17.22 1.10 11.03
N ILE A 346 -16.33 0.42 11.77
CA ILE A 346 -15.90 -0.94 11.45
C ILE A 346 -16.24 -1.86 12.62
N THR A 347 -17.11 -2.83 12.36
CA THR A 347 -17.45 -3.90 13.30
C THR A 347 -16.87 -5.21 12.82
N VAL A 348 -16.14 -5.89 13.67
CA VAL A 348 -15.58 -7.22 13.42
C VAL A 348 -16.46 -8.31 14.07
N TYR A 349 -16.62 -9.41 13.37
CA TYR A 349 -17.35 -10.60 13.80
C TYR A 349 -16.37 -11.76 13.83
N TYR A 350 -16.23 -12.40 14.97
CA TYR A 350 -15.29 -13.50 15.18
C TYR A 350 -15.92 -14.87 14.94
N ASN A 351 -15.08 -15.85 14.67
CA ASN A 351 -15.51 -17.24 14.48
C ASN A 351 -16.17 -17.87 15.73
N ASN A 352 -15.89 -17.34 16.92
CA ASN A 352 -16.51 -17.76 18.18
C ASN A 352 -17.90 -17.12 18.44
N GLY A 353 -18.41 -16.32 17.49
CA GLY A 353 -19.72 -15.66 17.59
C GLY A 353 -19.70 -14.30 18.30
N THR A 354 -18.58 -13.86 18.85
CA THR A 354 -18.47 -12.54 19.46
C THR A 354 -18.30 -11.44 18.40
N THR A 355 -18.61 -10.20 18.77
CA THR A 355 -18.44 -9.02 17.91
C THR A 355 -17.73 -7.92 18.68
N LYS A 356 -17.00 -7.07 17.95
CA LYS A 356 -16.35 -5.88 18.50
C LYS A 356 -16.41 -4.74 17.49
N GLU A 357 -16.72 -3.53 17.94
CA GLU A 357 -16.54 -2.32 17.15
C GLU A 357 -15.08 -1.86 17.30
N VAL A 358 -14.37 -1.75 16.20
CA VAL A 358 -12.94 -1.37 16.17
C VAL A 358 -12.78 0.11 15.85
N ILE A 359 -13.64 0.63 14.98
CA ILE A 359 -13.69 2.03 14.60
C ILE A 359 -15.14 2.51 14.66
N ARG A 360 -15.37 3.69 15.24
CA ARG A 360 -16.66 4.37 15.26
C ARG A 360 -16.51 5.77 14.71
N ASN A 361 -17.17 6.05 13.57
CA ASN A 361 -17.15 7.35 12.91
C ASN A 361 -15.72 7.92 12.79
N GLY A 362 -14.77 7.11 12.32
CA GLY A 362 -13.38 7.46 12.14
C GLY A 362 -12.51 7.46 13.41
N THR A 363 -13.06 7.11 14.56
CA THR A 363 -12.33 7.06 15.84
C THR A 363 -12.09 5.60 16.25
N PHE A 364 -10.84 5.25 16.56
CA PHE A 364 -10.51 3.92 17.07
C PHE A 364 -11.11 3.70 18.46
N ILE A 365 -11.72 2.52 18.65
CA ILE A 365 -12.23 2.00 19.92
C ILE A 365 -11.23 0.93 20.40
N LEU A 366 -10.12 1.40 20.98
CA LEU A 366 -9.01 0.55 21.43
C LEU A 366 -9.21 0.08 22.87
#